data_f83ac9a1b905f6fe4d7e6fb615fcb5b6
#
_entry.id   f83ac9a1b905f6fe4d7e6fb615fcb5b6
#
_cell.length_a   1.000
_cell.length_b   1.000
_cell.length_c   1.000
_cell.angle_alpha   90.00
_cell.angle_beta   90.00
_cell.angle_gamma   90.00
#
_symmetry.space_group_name_H-M   'P 1'
#
loop_
_entity.id
_entity.type
_entity.pdbx_description
1 polymer ?
#
loop_
_entity_poly.entity_id
_entity_poly.type
_entity_poly.pdbx_seq_one_letter_code
_entity_poly.pdbx_strand_id
1 'polypeptide(L)'
;MRSIIPLIAVFLLVGSALQMIVAAPNLSDEIDETGMNRHTFSLLPKAFQKNPELEMTGFTVMTDYGKTQPVASLKNPVYYQIHNGGEQLRGEITTYSEVPAAAVLADMLERSLAVAGYQPAKGPQKPALLLNYFWGAHDRMDSDTAEKFPELARNYVIERALLIGGKDYARRLSEELDRPSLVIDHTLKADFLRDQAMDDLYYVVVSAYKFDDVAHHKPQLLWRTTMTVNSHGINMVQGMPALIVMAKDFYGRQSTQPMALRRDVRTGTVKLGPLEILESGPSVSAPSPSK
;
A
#
# COMPACT_ATOMS: atom_id res chain seq x y z
N MET A 1 -49.07 45.10 44.55
CA MET A 1 -48.42 44.94 43.21
C MET A 1 -47.27 43.97 43.37
N ARG A 2 -47.45 42.71 42.91
CA ARG A 2 -46.50 41.59 43.10
C ARG A 2 -45.81 41.33 41.78
N SER A 3 -44.51 41.48 41.79
CA SER A 3 -43.64 41.17 40.69
C SER A 3 -43.35 39.66 40.67
N ILE A 4 -43.61 39.00 39.55
CA ILE A 4 -43.30 37.57 39.28
C ILE A 4 -42.08 37.52 38.40
N ILE A 5 -40.99 36.95 38.88
CA ILE A 5 -39.75 36.65 38.11
C ILE A 5 -39.88 35.22 37.63
N PRO A 6 -39.74 34.91 36.33
CA PRO A 6 -39.68 33.54 35.87
C PRO A 6 -38.25 32.99 35.96
N LEU A 7 -38.15 31.81 36.55
CA LEU A 7 -36.96 30.98 36.69
C LEU A 7 -36.61 30.37 35.33
N ILE A 8 -35.49 30.79 34.76
CA ILE A 8 -34.95 30.18 33.53
C ILE A 8 -34.09 28.98 33.95
N ALA A 9 -34.57 27.78 33.65
CA ALA A 9 -33.81 26.55 33.80
C ALA A 9 -32.79 26.44 32.66
N VAL A 10 -31.50 26.54 33.00
CA VAL A 10 -30.39 26.27 32.09
C VAL A 10 -30.18 24.76 31.99
N PHE A 11 -30.59 24.17 30.88
CA PHE A 11 -30.23 22.79 30.52
C PHE A 11 -28.79 22.76 30.03
N LEU A 12 -27.87 22.27 30.84
CA LEU A 12 -26.52 21.92 30.45
C LEU A 12 -26.58 20.60 29.65
N LEU A 13 -26.58 20.71 28.33
CA LEU A 13 -26.32 19.61 27.41
C LEU A 13 -24.84 19.26 27.49
N VAL A 14 -24.52 18.22 28.26
CA VAL A 14 -23.22 17.54 28.19
C VAL A 14 -23.21 16.74 26.91
N GLY A 15 -22.71 17.37 25.85
CA GLY A 15 -22.40 16.70 24.59
C GLY A 15 -21.22 15.78 24.80
N SER A 16 -21.47 14.48 24.93
CA SER A 16 -20.44 13.44 24.84
C SER A 16 -19.87 13.46 23.43
N ALA A 17 -18.74 14.14 23.26
CA ALA A 17 -17.91 13.98 22.05
C ALA A 17 -17.41 12.54 22.02
N LEU A 18 -18.09 11.69 21.26
CA LEU A 18 -17.60 10.37 20.90
C LEU A 18 -16.40 10.60 19.98
N GLN A 19 -15.20 10.69 20.56
CA GLN A 19 -13.96 10.64 19.81
C GLN A 19 -13.90 9.24 19.17
N MET A 20 -14.19 9.18 17.85
CA MET A 20 -13.80 8.04 17.05
C MET A 20 -12.28 7.97 17.12
N ILE A 21 -11.77 7.06 17.93
CA ILE A 21 -10.39 6.59 17.84
C ILE A 21 -10.34 5.86 16.49
N VAL A 22 -9.94 6.56 15.45
CA VAL A 22 -9.43 5.93 14.24
C VAL A 22 -8.22 5.14 14.73
N ALA A 23 -8.32 3.82 14.75
CA ALA A 23 -7.20 2.97 15.10
C ALA A 23 -6.04 3.36 14.19
N ALA A 24 -5.04 4.01 14.76
CA ALA A 24 -3.78 4.23 14.09
C ALA A 24 -3.24 2.87 13.65
N PRO A 25 -2.58 2.75 12.49
CA PRO A 25 -1.90 1.53 12.10
C PRO A 25 -1.01 1.11 13.26
N ASN A 26 -0.98 -0.19 13.55
CA ASN A 26 -0.22 -0.74 14.69
C ASN A 26 1.22 -0.22 14.62
N LEU A 27 1.57 0.74 15.46
CA LEU A 27 2.91 1.34 15.54
C LEU A 27 4.02 0.31 15.83
N SER A 28 3.64 -0.92 16.20
CA SER A 28 4.60 -2.01 16.46
C SER A 28 5.38 -2.48 15.22
N ASP A 29 4.90 -2.15 14.02
CA ASP A 29 5.50 -2.55 12.75
C ASP A 29 6.27 -1.39 12.07
N GLU A 30 6.16 -0.16 12.58
CA GLU A 30 6.90 0.99 12.09
C GLU A 30 8.31 1.03 12.70
N ILE A 31 9.32 1.30 11.88
CA ILE A 31 10.67 1.55 12.38
C ILE A 31 10.64 2.90 13.09
N ASP A 32 10.69 2.87 14.42
CA ASP A 32 10.80 4.07 15.23
C ASP A 32 12.23 4.60 15.27
N GLU A 33 12.41 5.82 15.79
CA GLU A 33 13.73 6.45 15.92
C GLU A 33 14.64 5.72 16.92
N THR A 34 14.08 4.83 17.76
CA THR A 34 14.84 4.12 18.78
C THR A 34 15.42 2.79 18.28
N GLY A 35 14.95 2.29 17.13
CA GLY A 35 15.54 1.12 16.43
C GLY A 35 15.60 -0.17 17.24
N MET A 36 14.98 -0.20 18.43
CA MET A 36 15.18 -1.27 19.41
C MET A 36 14.22 -2.44 19.30
N ASN A 37 13.33 -2.49 18.31
CA ASN A 37 12.36 -3.56 18.22
C ASN A 37 12.88 -4.76 17.45
N ARG A 38 13.30 -5.77 18.24
CA ARG A 38 13.47 -7.19 17.91
C ARG A 38 14.22 -7.47 16.61
N HIS A 39 15.52 -7.33 16.64
CA HIS A 39 16.34 -8.05 15.68
C HIS A 39 16.26 -9.55 16.00
N THR A 40 15.39 -10.27 15.29
CA THR A 40 15.51 -11.71 15.22
C THR A 40 16.70 -12.00 14.33
N PHE A 41 17.88 -12.13 14.93
CA PHE A 41 19.10 -12.41 14.19
C PHE A 41 19.03 -13.86 13.67
N SER A 42 18.82 -14.01 12.39
CA SER A 42 18.89 -15.31 11.71
C SER A 42 20.22 -15.41 10.99
N LEU A 43 20.98 -16.49 11.26
CA LEU A 43 22.21 -16.80 10.53
C LEU A 43 21.95 -17.33 9.11
N LEU A 44 20.68 -17.66 8.79
CA LEU A 44 20.31 -18.14 7.45
C LEU A 44 20.08 -16.94 6.52
N PRO A 45 20.63 -16.97 5.30
CA PRO A 45 20.28 -16.00 4.26
C PRO A 45 18.75 -15.92 4.07
N LYS A 46 18.22 -14.73 3.81
CA LYS A 46 16.76 -14.48 3.66
C LYS A 46 16.09 -15.49 2.71
N ALA A 47 16.76 -15.86 1.62
CA ALA A 47 16.26 -16.83 0.64
C ALA A 47 15.96 -18.23 1.24
N PHE A 48 16.61 -18.59 2.34
CA PHE A 48 16.43 -19.89 3.02
C PHE A 48 15.59 -19.79 4.29
N GLN A 49 15.15 -18.58 4.66
CA GLN A 49 14.29 -18.38 5.81
C GLN A 49 12.85 -18.74 5.44
N LYS A 50 12.19 -19.49 6.31
CA LYS A 50 10.76 -19.81 6.14
C LYS A 50 9.88 -18.56 6.19
N ASN A 51 10.26 -17.60 7.03
CA ASN A 51 9.57 -16.34 7.23
C ASN A 51 10.62 -15.21 7.20
N PRO A 52 11.04 -14.75 6.02
CA PRO A 52 12.00 -13.65 5.95
C PRO A 52 11.37 -12.36 6.44
N GLU A 53 12.15 -11.57 7.17
CA GLU A 53 11.76 -10.20 7.50
C GLU A 53 11.84 -9.34 6.23
N LEU A 54 10.73 -8.68 5.88
CA LEU A 54 10.65 -7.78 4.75
C LEU A 54 10.77 -6.33 5.21
N GLU A 55 11.62 -5.60 4.52
CA GLU A 55 11.81 -4.16 4.67
C GLU A 55 11.04 -3.45 3.57
N MET A 56 9.93 -2.82 3.96
CA MET A 56 8.96 -2.26 3.02
C MET A 56 8.77 -0.77 3.25
N THR A 57 8.39 -0.05 2.20
CA THR A 57 7.89 1.32 2.33
C THR A 57 6.52 1.46 1.69
N GLY A 58 5.73 2.40 2.20
CA GLY A 58 4.44 2.77 1.62
C GLY A 58 4.29 4.29 1.61
N PHE A 59 3.76 4.81 0.50
CA PHE A 59 3.58 6.24 0.33
C PHE A 59 2.43 6.55 -0.62
N THR A 60 1.58 7.53 -0.25
CA THR A 60 0.49 8.00 -1.12
C THR A 60 0.57 9.50 -1.32
N VAL A 61 0.54 9.90 -2.58
CA VAL A 61 0.35 11.30 -2.99
C VAL A 61 -1.07 11.48 -3.46
N MET A 62 -1.75 12.48 -2.91
CA MET A 62 -3.05 12.95 -3.41
C MET A 62 -2.88 14.28 -4.14
N THR A 63 -3.60 14.45 -5.23
CA THR A 63 -3.76 15.77 -5.86
C THR A 63 -4.67 16.65 -5.01
N ASP A 64 -4.64 17.96 -5.19
CA ASP A 64 -5.54 18.86 -4.45
C ASP A 64 -7.00 18.53 -4.72
N TYR A 65 -7.33 18.16 -5.96
CA TYR A 65 -8.68 17.68 -6.29
C TYR A 65 -8.98 16.33 -5.62
N GLY A 66 -8.01 15.41 -5.57
CA GLY A 66 -8.16 14.13 -4.86
C GLY A 66 -8.49 14.31 -3.38
N LYS A 67 -7.88 15.30 -2.70
CA LYS A 67 -8.15 15.62 -1.29
C LYS A 67 -9.58 16.13 -1.04
N THR A 68 -10.26 16.67 -2.06
CA THR A 68 -11.65 17.14 -1.94
C THR A 68 -12.66 15.99 -2.12
N GLN A 69 -12.22 14.82 -2.60
CA GLN A 69 -13.10 13.67 -2.81
C GLN A 69 -13.42 12.95 -1.50
N PRO A 70 -14.60 12.32 -1.39
CA PRO A 70 -14.94 11.51 -0.23
C PRO A 70 -13.92 10.38 -0.03
N VAL A 71 -13.49 10.19 1.20
CA VAL A 71 -12.62 9.06 1.55
C VAL A 71 -13.43 7.76 1.51
N ALA A 72 -12.92 6.78 0.78
CA ALA A 72 -13.53 5.46 0.73
C ALA A 72 -13.54 4.80 2.12
N SER A 73 -14.63 4.11 2.44
CA SER A 73 -14.77 3.35 3.68
C SER A 73 -15.76 2.21 3.47
N LEU A 74 -15.78 1.25 4.40
CA LEU A 74 -16.76 0.15 4.36
C LEU A 74 -18.20 0.64 4.44
N LYS A 75 -18.45 1.79 5.07
CA LYS A 75 -19.79 2.40 5.15
C LYS A 75 -20.16 3.20 3.89
N ASN A 76 -19.17 3.80 3.26
CA ASN A 76 -19.32 4.57 2.02
C ASN A 76 -18.34 4.03 0.98
N PRO A 77 -18.66 2.90 0.34
CA PRO A 77 -17.77 2.28 -0.64
C PRO A 77 -17.67 3.14 -1.91
N VAL A 78 -16.46 3.20 -2.47
CA VAL A 78 -16.20 3.84 -3.76
C VAL A 78 -16.01 2.75 -4.81
N TYR A 79 -16.82 2.83 -5.89
CA TYR A 79 -16.78 1.83 -6.96
C TYR A 79 -15.75 2.18 -8.02
N TYR A 80 -15.02 1.17 -8.47
CA TYR A 80 -13.96 1.35 -9.46
C TYR A 80 -14.04 0.33 -10.61
N GLN A 81 -13.47 0.70 -11.74
CA GLN A 81 -12.99 -0.20 -12.76
C GLN A 81 -11.47 -0.27 -12.66
N ILE A 82 -10.88 -1.47 -12.85
CA ILE A 82 -9.45 -1.66 -12.76
C ILE A 82 -8.83 -1.95 -14.12
N HIS A 83 -7.64 -1.38 -14.34
CA HIS A 83 -6.79 -1.63 -15.49
C HIS A 83 -5.45 -2.20 -15.00
N ASN A 84 -5.03 -3.29 -15.62
CA ASN A 84 -3.75 -3.90 -15.35
C ASN A 84 -2.71 -3.31 -16.32
N GLY A 85 -1.80 -2.49 -15.80
CA GLY A 85 -0.69 -1.88 -16.55
C GLY A 85 0.50 -2.81 -16.77
N GLY A 86 0.44 -4.04 -16.23
CA GLY A 86 1.45 -5.06 -16.43
C GLY A 86 2.71 -4.90 -15.60
N GLU A 87 3.67 -5.74 -15.90
CA GLU A 87 5.00 -5.71 -15.31
C GLU A 87 5.85 -4.61 -15.95
N GLN A 88 6.62 -3.91 -15.14
CA GLN A 88 7.56 -2.89 -15.59
C GLN A 88 8.90 -3.09 -14.90
N LEU A 89 9.88 -3.50 -15.68
CA LEU A 89 11.26 -3.67 -15.22
C LEU A 89 12.05 -2.39 -15.50
N ARG A 90 12.82 -1.94 -14.52
CA ARG A 90 13.66 -0.75 -14.57
C ARG A 90 15.03 -1.05 -14.02
N GLY A 91 16.01 -0.23 -14.41
CA GLY A 91 17.39 -0.44 -14.00
C GLY A 91 18.09 -1.48 -14.86
N GLU A 92 19.21 -1.98 -14.38
CA GLU A 92 19.99 -3.03 -15.05
C GLU A 92 19.51 -4.40 -14.57
N ILE A 93 18.71 -5.06 -15.40
CA ILE A 93 18.12 -6.36 -15.05
C ILE A 93 19.20 -7.43 -15.15
N THR A 94 19.74 -7.84 -14.02
CA THR A 94 20.78 -8.86 -13.94
C THR A 94 20.24 -10.26 -13.65
N THR A 95 19.03 -10.34 -13.06
CA THR A 95 18.44 -11.61 -12.64
C THR A 95 16.95 -11.63 -12.92
N TYR A 96 16.47 -12.65 -13.64
CA TYR A 96 15.03 -12.88 -13.75
C TYR A 96 14.53 -13.54 -12.47
N SER A 97 13.69 -12.82 -11.75
CA SER A 97 12.96 -13.37 -10.61
C SER A 97 11.68 -14.03 -11.11
N GLU A 98 11.26 -15.10 -10.44
CA GLU A 98 9.94 -15.69 -10.69
C GLU A 98 8.86 -14.64 -10.43
N VAL A 99 7.97 -14.43 -11.40
CA VAL A 99 6.92 -13.42 -11.36
C VAL A 99 5.61 -14.06 -10.91
N PRO A 100 4.89 -13.45 -9.97
CA PRO A 100 3.56 -13.93 -9.59
C PRO A 100 2.60 -13.88 -10.78
N ALA A 101 1.73 -14.89 -10.91
CA ALA A 101 0.70 -14.87 -11.94
C ALA A 101 -0.17 -13.60 -11.80
N ALA A 102 -0.39 -12.88 -12.90
CA ALA A 102 -1.15 -11.62 -12.91
C ALA A 102 -2.54 -11.74 -12.27
N ALA A 103 -3.20 -12.89 -12.43
CA ALA A 103 -4.50 -13.18 -11.82
C ALA A 103 -4.42 -13.24 -10.28
N VAL A 104 -3.32 -13.76 -9.72
CA VAL A 104 -3.10 -13.82 -8.27
C VAL A 104 -2.92 -12.41 -7.70
N LEU A 105 -2.11 -11.58 -8.37
CA LEU A 105 -1.90 -10.18 -7.98
C LEU A 105 -3.21 -9.38 -8.06
N ALA A 106 -4.01 -9.58 -9.11
CA ALA A 106 -5.30 -8.91 -9.28
C ALA A 106 -6.28 -9.27 -8.16
N ASP A 107 -6.42 -10.56 -7.81
CA ASP A 107 -7.29 -11.03 -6.73
C ASP A 107 -6.84 -10.47 -5.37
N MET A 108 -5.54 -10.49 -5.09
CA MET A 108 -5.01 -9.91 -3.85
C MET A 108 -5.23 -8.41 -3.76
N LEU A 109 -5.05 -7.70 -4.87
CA LEU A 109 -5.28 -6.25 -4.95
C LEU A 109 -6.76 -5.92 -4.74
N GLU A 110 -7.69 -6.69 -5.35
CA GLU A 110 -9.13 -6.51 -5.13
C GLU A 110 -9.49 -6.69 -3.65
N ARG A 111 -8.99 -7.72 -2.99
CA ARG A 111 -9.20 -7.94 -1.55
C ARG A 111 -8.63 -6.81 -0.69
N SER A 112 -7.42 -6.37 -0.99
CA SER A 112 -6.77 -5.27 -0.25
C SER A 112 -7.54 -3.96 -0.40
N LEU A 113 -7.99 -3.64 -1.61
CA LEU A 113 -8.84 -2.49 -1.92
C LEU A 113 -10.19 -2.58 -1.21
N ALA A 114 -10.80 -3.75 -1.16
CA ALA A 114 -12.10 -3.96 -0.50
C ALA A 114 -12.02 -3.63 1.01
N VAL A 115 -10.93 -4.00 1.69
CA VAL A 115 -10.69 -3.64 3.10
C VAL A 115 -10.60 -2.12 3.27
N ALA A 116 -10.04 -1.41 2.29
CA ALA A 116 -9.93 0.05 2.31
C ALA A 116 -11.24 0.77 1.90
N GLY A 117 -12.30 0.02 1.53
CA GLY A 117 -13.60 0.57 1.13
C GLY A 117 -13.76 0.80 -0.37
N TYR A 118 -12.85 0.30 -1.19
CA TYR A 118 -12.98 0.33 -2.65
C TYR A 118 -13.55 -0.98 -3.15
N GLN A 119 -14.56 -0.94 -4.04
CA GLN A 119 -15.21 -2.13 -4.56
C GLN A 119 -15.26 -2.11 -6.10
N PRO A 120 -15.09 -3.25 -6.78
CA PRO A 120 -15.24 -3.31 -8.22
C PRO A 120 -16.68 -3.00 -8.60
N ALA A 121 -16.86 -2.15 -9.61
CA ALA A 121 -18.19 -1.88 -10.16
C ALA A 121 -18.70 -3.13 -10.90
N LYS A 122 -19.90 -3.61 -10.52
CA LYS A 122 -20.54 -4.81 -11.10
C LYS A 122 -21.94 -4.45 -11.61
N GLY A 123 -22.29 -4.99 -12.77
CA GLY A 123 -23.62 -4.80 -13.36
C GLY A 123 -23.95 -3.32 -13.66
N PRO A 124 -25.08 -2.79 -13.16
CA PRO A 124 -25.51 -1.42 -13.46
C PRO A 124 -24.75 -0.34 -12.65
N GLN A 125 -23.86 -0.72 -11.76
CA GLN A 125 -23.11 0.23 -10.94
C GLN A 125 -22.11 1.01 -11.80
N LYS A 126 -22.24 2.34 -11.81
CA LYS A 126 -21.31 3.21 -12.50
C LYS A 126 -20.02 3.33 -11.67
N PRO A 127 -18.84 3.05 -12.24
CA PRO A 127 -17.58 3.29 -11.53
C PRO A 127 -17.35 4.80 -11.35
N ALA A 128 -16.87 5.17 -10.18
CA ALA A 128 -16.40 6.53 -9.90
C ALA A 128 -14.93 6.70 -10.27
N LEU A 129 -14.15 5.61 -10.16
CA LEU A 129 -12.72 5.61 -10.40
C LEU A 129 -12.32 4.63 -11.49
N LEU A 130 -11.27 4.99 -12.23
CA LEU A 130 -10.41 4.03 -12.93
C LEU A 130 -9.15 3.85 -12.10
N LEU A 131 -8.92 2.64 -11.63
CA LEU A 131 -7.66 2.26 -11.00
C LEU A 131 -6.74 1.65 -12.04
N ASN A 132 -5.53 2.21 -12.16
CA ASN A 132 -4.47 1.62 -12.97
C ASN A 132 -3.37 1.14 -12.04
N TYR A 133 -3.00 -0.14 -12.12
CA TYR A 133 -1.91 -0.70 -11.32
C TYR A 133 -0.85 -1.35 -12.22
N PHE A 134 0.38 -1.23 -11.80
CA PHE A 134 1.52 -1.92 -12.38
C PHE A 134 2.51 -2.29 -11.28
N TRP A 135 3.38 -3.24 -11.57
CA TRP A 135 4.38 -3.74 -10.63
C TRP A 135 5.67 -4.04 -11.36
N GLY A 136 6.73 -4.31 -10.63
CA GLY A 136 7.99 -4.71 -11.24
C GLY A 136 9.17 -4.67 -10.29
N ALA A 137 10.34 -4.68 -10.89
CA ALA A 137 11.62 -4.48 -10.24
C ALA A 137 12.27 -3.19 -10.71
N HIS A 138 13.02 -2.56 -9.82
CA HIS A 138 13.93 -1.47 -10.15
C HIS A 138 15.31 -1.82 -9.59
N ASP A 139 16.14 -2.38 -10.45
CA ASP A 139 17.45 -2.88 -10.08
C ASP A 139 18.49 -1.74 -10.15
N ARG A 140 19.47 -1.82 -9.29
CA ARG A 140 20.64 -0.94 -9.35
C ARG A 140 21.52 -1.31 -10.54
N MET A 141 22.40 -0.44 -10.91
CA MET A 141 23.45 -0.70 -11.88
C MET A 141 24.60 -1.45 -11.19
N ASP A 142 25.23 -2.38 -11.88
CA ASP A 142 26.44 -3.00 -11.36
C ASP A 142 27.55 -1.95 -11.16
N SER A 143 28.53 -2.26 -10.29
CA SER A 143 29.57 -1.31 -9.89
C SER A 143 30.41 -0.82 -11.05
N ASP A 144 30.76 -1.72 -11.99
CA ASP A 144 31.64 -1.39 -13.10
C ASP A 144 30.95 -0.50 -14.13
N THR A 145 29.65 -0.74 -14.37
CA THR A 145 28.82 0.08 -15.23
C THR A 145 28.49 1.42 -14.57
N ALA A 146 28.23 1.43 -13.26
CA ALA A 146 28.00 2.65 -12.49
C ALA A 146 29.22 3.60 -12.49
N GLU A 147 30.42 3.05 -12.40
CA GLU A 147 31.66 3.83 -12.50
C GLU A 147 31.84 4.47 -13.88
N LYS A 148 31.46 3.77 -14.93
CA LYS A 148 31.51 4.29 -16.31
C LYS A 148 30.42 5.31 -16.63
N PHE A 149 29.26 5.17 -16.01
CA PHE A 149 28.07 6.00 -16.25
C PHE A 149 27.47 6.56 -14.94
N PRO A 150 28.21 7.40 -14.19
CA PRO A 150 27.81 7.83 -12.85
C PRO A 150 26.50 8.62 -12.84
N GLU A 151 26.24 9.42 -13.89
CA GLU A 151 24.99 10.18 -14.00
C GLU A 151 23.77 9.24 -14.19
N LEU A 152 23.92 8.16 -14.95
CA LEU A 152 22.86 7.19 -15.13
C LEU A 152 22.61 6.41 -13.83
N ALA A 153 23.66 6.00 -13.14
CA ALA A 153 23.57 5.34 -11.84
C ALA A 153 22.84 6.24 -10.81
N ARG A 154 23.20 7.53 -10.79
CA ARG A 154 22.53 8.54 -9.96
C ARG A 154 21.04 8.66 -10.32
N ASN A 155 20.69 8.70 -11.59
CA ASN A 155 19.30 8.77 -12.04
C ASN A 155 18.49 7.56 -11.55
N TYR A 156 19.06 6.36 -11.56
CA TYR A 156 18.40 5.16 -11.03
C TYR A 156 18.14 5.26 -9.52
N VAL A 157 19.08 5.83 -8.75
CA VAL A 157 18.85 6.12 -7.33
C VAL A 157 17.67 7.08 -7.14
N ILE A 158 17.60 8.15 -7.95
CA ILE A 158 16.52 9.13 -7.87
C ILE A 158 15.17 8.53 -8.30
N GLU A 159 15.15 7.65 -9.30
CA GLU A 159 13.93 6.93 -9.70
C GLU A 159 13.43 6.02 -8.57
N ARG A 160 14.32 5.29 -7.87
CA ARG A 160 13.96 4.50 -6.69
C ARG A 160 13.45 5.40 -5.55
N ALA A 161 14.08 6.53 -5.31
CA ALA A 161 13.62 7.50 -4.33
C ALA A 161 12.21 8.04 -4.65
N LEU A 162 11.88 8.24 -5.94
CA LEU A 162 10.52 8.59 -6.37
C LEU A 162 9.50 7.51 -6.03
N LEU A 163 9.87 6.23 -6.15
CA LEU A 163 9.01 5.10 -5.78
C LEU A 163 8.83 5.01 -4.26
N ILE A 164 9.86 5.31 -3.47
CA ILE A 164 9.86 5.20 -2.01
C ILE A 164 9.04 6.32 -1.37
N GLY A 165 9.27 7.58 -1.78
CA GLY A 165 8.72 8.74 -1.06
C GLY A 165 8.28 9.91 -1.94
N GLY A 166 8.15 9.68 -3.23
CA GLY A 166 7.69 10.70 -4.18
C GLY A 166 8.70 11.82 -4.41
N LYS A 167 8.21 12.91 -5.02
CA LYS A 167 9.06 14.01 -5.49
C LYS A 167 9.85 14.69 -4.38
N ASP A 168 9.26 14.89 -3.22
CA ASP A 168 9.91 15.63 -2.13
C ASP A 168 11.05 14.82 -1.51
N TYR A 169 10.88 13.50 -1.38
CA TYR A 169 11.95 12.63 -0.92
C TYR A 169 13.06 12.53 -1.96
N ALA A 170 12.72 12.31 -3.23
CA ALA A 170 13.69 12.22 -4.32
C ALA A 170 14.52 13.51 -4.46
N ARG A 171 13.90 14.69 -4.32
CA ARG A 171 14.60 15.97 -4.32
C ARG A 171 15.58 16.09 -3.16
N ARG A 172 15.16 15.77 -1.93
CA ARG A 172 16.04 15.81 -0.75
C ARG A 172 17.23 14.86 -0.93
N LEU A 173 16.97 13.62 -1.34
CA LEU A 173 18.06 12.65 -1.58
C LEU A 173 19.01 13.12 -2.67
N SER A 174 18.51 13.72 -3.75
CA SER A 174 19.34 14.32 -4.80
C SER A 174 20.24 15.43 -4.24
N GLU A 175 19.70 16.31 -3.39
CA GLU A 175 20.45 17.36 -2.74
C GLU A 175 21.53 16.82 -1.78
N GLU A 176 21.22 15.72 -1.07
CA GLU A 176 22.17 15.02 -0.18
C GLU A 176 23.32 14.38 -0.96
N LEU A 177 23.04 13.78 -2.11
CA LEU A 177 24.06 13.18 -2.98
C LEU A 177 25.02 14.22 -3.57
N ASP A 178 24.58 15.47 -3.72
CA ASP A 178 25.38 16.57 -4.27
C ASP A 178 26.20 17.33 -3.19
N ARG A 179 25.99 17.04 -1.90
CA ARG A 179 26.61 17.76 -0.78
C ARG A 179 27.57 16.91 0.05
N PRO A 180 28.63 17.51 0.62
CA PRO A 180 29.45 16.83 1.61
C PRO A 180 28.62 16.43 2.83
N SER A 181 28.99 15.30 3.44
CA SER A 181 28.31 14.55 4.50
C SER A 181 27.91 15.30 5.79
N LEU A 182 28.24 16.58 5.95
CA LEU A 182 27.97 17.37 7.17
C LEU A 182 26.50 17.79 7.34
N VAL A 183 25.65 17.59 6.35
CA VAL A 183 24.22 18.02 6.32
C VAL A 183 23.26 16.84 6.17
N ILE A 184 23.75 15.61 6.30
CA ILE A 184 22.93 14.41 6.11
C ILE A 184 22.15 14.14 7.40
N ASP A 185 20.84 13.92 7.25
CA ASP A 185 19.99 13.41 8.32
C ASP A 185 20.37 11.94 8.60
N HIS A 186 20.88 11.67 9.82
CA HIS A 186 21.29 10.35 10.29
C HIS A 186 20.28 9.72 11.25
N THR A 187 19.01 10.08 11.16
CA THR A 187 17.99 9.30 11.88
C THR A 187 17.89 7.90 11.28
N LEU A 188 17.59 6.90 12.12
CA LEU A 188 17.43 5.50 11.66
C LEU A 188 16.46 5.36 10.49
N LYS A 189 15.40 6.17 10.48
CA LYS A 189 14.44 6.20 9.39
C LYS A 189 15.03 6.78 8.12
N ALA A 190 15.80 7.86 8.20
CA ALA A 190 16.44 8.48 7.04
C ALA A 190 17.48 7.54 6.43
N ASP A 191 18.29 6.88 7.28
CA ASP A 191 19.25 5.88 6.85
C ASP A 191 18.56 4.70 6.18
N PHE A 192 17.50 4.15 6.79
CA PHE A 192 16.68 3.09 6.19
C PHE A 192 16.15 3.46 4.81
N LEU A 193 15.56 4.64 4.65
CA LEU A 193 15.00 5.10 3.36
C LEU A 193 16.10 5.32 2.32
N ARG A 194 17.28 5.76 2.74
CA ARG A 194 18.46 5.92 1.87
C ARG A 194 18.96 4.57 1.40
N ASP A 195 19.13 3.60 2.30
CA ASP A 195 19.54 2.24 1.97
C ASP A 195 18.57 1.60 0.97
N GLN A 196 17.26 1.78 1.18
CA GLN A 196 16.25 1.33 0.22
C GLN A 196 16.43 1.97 -1.18
N ALA A 197 16.80 3.24 -1.26
CA ALA A 197 17.01 3.92 -2.54
C ALA A 197 18.30 3.50 -3.25
N MET A 198 19.30 3.01 -2.49
CA MET A 198 20.58 2.55 -3.02
C MET A 198 20.55 1.08 -3.46
N ASP A 199 19.53 0.33 -3.08
CA ASP A 199 19.44 -1.12 -3.33
C ASP A 199 18.35 -1.47 -4.35
N ASP A 200 18.31 -2.74 -4.73
CA ASP A 200 17.31 -3.28 -5.65
C ASP A 200 15.94 -3.35 -4.99
N LEU A 201 14.90 -2.99 -5.73
CA LEU A 201 13.52 -2.93 -5.22
C LEU A 201 12.56 -3.75 -6.07
N TYR A 202 11.61 -4.43 -5.40
CA TYR A 202 10.32 -4.71 -6.01
C TYR A 202 9.32 -3.63 -5.63
N TYR A 203 8.38 -3.32 -6.53
CA TYR A 203 7.42 -2.26 -6.30
C TYR A 203 6.04 -2.57 -6.89
N VAL A 204 5.02 -1.97 -6.27
CA VAL A 204 3.65 -1.92 -6.79
C VAL A 204 3.18 -0.49 -6.76
N VAL A 205 2.58 -0.02 -7.84
CA VAL A 205 1.99 1.31 -7.94
C VAL A 205 0.53 1.18 -8.31
N VAL A 206 -0.34 1.84 -7.54
CA VAL A 206 -1.76 1.95 -7.82
C VAL A 206 -2.13 3.41 -7.97
N SER A 207 -2.67 3.79 -9.12
CA SER A 207 -3.10 5.16 -9.43
C SER A 207 -4.59 5.20 -9.66
N ALA A 208 -5.28 6.15 -9.01
CA ALA A 208 -6.71 6.36 -9.17
C ALA A 208 -6.97 7.61 -10.01
N TYR A 209 -7.77 7.45 -11.04
CA TYR A 209 -8.24 8.53 -11.90
C TYR A 209 -9.75 8.65 -11.79
N LYS A 210 -10.28 9.86 -11.96
CA LYS A 210 -11.72 10.05 -12.08
C LYS A 210 -12.22 9.39 -13.36
N PHE A 211 -13.20 8.48 -13.24
CA PHE A 211 -13.64 7.63 -14.34
C PHE A 211 -14.21 8.43 -15.52
N ASP A 212 -15.07 9.40 -15.25
CA ASP A 212 -15.70 10.22 -16.29
C ASP A 212 -14.68 11.01 -17.11
N ASP A 213 -13.60 11.47 -16.49
CA ASP A 213 -12.57 12.27 -17.17
C ASP A 213 -11.70 11.40 -18.09
N VAL A 214 -11.48 10.14 -17.72
CA VAL A 214 -10.78 9.16 -18.57
C VAL A 214 -11.61 8.87 -19.82
N ALA A 215 -12.93 8.70 -19.67
CA ALA A 215 -13.84 8.49 -20.80
C ALA A 215 -13.84 9.67 -21.79
N HIS A 216 -13.52 10.87 -21.33
CA HIS A 216 -13.39 12.08 -22.16
C HIS A 216 -11.94 12.39 -22.58
N HIS A 217 -11.00 11.44 -22.45
CA HIS A 217 -9.57 11.58 -22.77
C HIS A 217 -8.84 12.71 -22.01
N LYS A 218 -9.31 13.03 -20.81
CA LYS A 218 -8.69 14.00 -19.89
C LYS A 218 -8.48 13.38 -18.52
N PRO A 219 -7.62 12.34 -18.39
CA PRO A 219 -7.46 11.63 -17.15
C PRO A 219 -6.97 12.54 -16.03
N GLN A 220 -7.78 12.73 -15.00
CA GLN A 220 -7.43 13.47 -13.81
C GLN A 220 -7.03 12.50 -12.70
N LEU A 221 -5.75 12.54 -12.34
CA LEU A 221 -5.23 11.77 -11.21
C LEU A 221 -5.82 12.31 -9.91
N LEU A 222 -6.30 11.42 -9.06
CA LEU A 222 -6.77 11.72 -7.71
C LEU A 222 -5.71 11.39 -6.67
N TRP A 223 -5.21 10.17 -6.72
CA TRP A 223 -4.13 9.73 -5.85
C TRP A 223 -3.28 8.64 -6.50
N ARG A 224 -2.08 8.50 -6.00
CA ARG A 224 -1.15 7.43 -6.35
C ARG A 224 -0.54 6.86 -5.08
N THR A 225 -0.71 5.57 -4.88
CA THR A 225 -0.08 4.80 -3.81
C THR A 225 1.07 3.99 -4.40
N THR A 226 2.24 4.12 -3.82
CA THR A 226 3.44 3.38 -4.18
C THR A 226 3.91 2.58 -2.97
N MET A 227 4.26 1.34 -3.19
CA MET A 227 4.80 0.44 -2.18
C MET A 227 6.05 -0.21 -2.73
N THR A 228 7.08 -0.29 -1.90
CA THR A 228 8.35 -0.91 -2.26
C THR A 228 8.80 -1.90 -1.20
N VAL A 229 9.58 -2.88 -1.62
CA VAL A 229 10.28 -3.82 -0.74
C VAL A 229 11.68 -4.02 -1.28
N ASN A 230 12.68 -4.05 -0.38
CA ASN A 230 14.03 -4.44 -0.75
C ASN A 230 14.00 -5.87 -1.30
N SER A 231 14.55 -6.06 -2.50
CA SER A 231 14.53 -7.37 -3.18
C SER A 231 15.64 -8.31 -2.70
N HIS A 232 16.57 -7.81 -1.88
CA HIS A 232 17.73 -8.58 -1.46
C HIS A 232 17.36 -9.86 -0.70
N GLY A 233 17.68 -11.01 -1.29
CA GLY A 233 17.45 -12.33 -0.72
C GLY A 233 15.98 -12.80 -0.72
N ILE A 234 15.09 -12.14 -1.45
CA ILE A 234 13.72 -12.57 -1.70
C ILE A 234 13.43 -12.56 -3.20
N ASN A 235 12.40 -13.28 -3.62
CA ASN A 235 11.88 -13.20 -4.98
C ASN A 235 10.58 -12.38 -5.03
N MET A 236 10.14 -12.05 -6.24
CA MET A 236 8.96 -11.24 -6.48
C MET A 236 7.68 -11.94 -5.97
N VAL A 237 7.63 -13.29 -6.05
CA VAL A 237 6.50 -14.09 -5.53
C VAL A 237 6.36 -13.95 -4.02
N GLN A 238 7.44 -13.74 -3.29
CA GLN A 238 7.43 -13.51 -1.83
C GLN A 238 7.11 -12.06 -1.48
N GLY A 239 7.70 -11.09 -2.19
CA GLY A 239 7.60 -9.67 -1.87
C GLY A 239 6.26 -9.03 -2.27
N MET A 240 5.75 -9.30 -3.47
CA MET A 240 4.54 -8.66 -4.01
C MET A 240 3.28 -8.86 -3.16
N PRO A 241 2.97 -10.08 -2.67
CA PRO A 241 1.82 -10.29 -1.81
C PRO A 241 1.85 -9.43 -0.54
N ALA A 242 3.02 -9.33 0.09
CA ALA A 242 3.19 -8.53 1.30
C ALA A 242 2.95 -7.04 1.04
N LEU A 243 3.48 -6.50 -0.08
CA LEU A 243 3.25 -5.12 -0.50
C LEU A 243 1.77 -4.82 -0.70
N ILE A 244 1.05 -5.70 -1.41
CA ILE A 244 -0.38 -5.51 -1.70
C ILE A 244 -1.22 -5.55 -0.41
N VAL A 245 -0.91 -6.45 0.52
CA VAL A 245 -1.62 -6.52 1.81
C VAL A 245 -1.37 -5.28 2.66
N MET A 246 -0.14 -4.76 2.67
CA MET A 246 0.22 -3.53 3.37
C MET A 246 -0.51 -2.31 2.78
N ALA A 247 -0.71 -2.29 1.48
CA ALA A 247 -1.28 -1.16 0.73
C ALA A 247 -2.67 -0.72 1.21
N LYS A 248 -3.45 -1.60 1.86
CA LYS A 248 -4.80 -1.30 2.38
C LYS A 248 -4.85 -0.03 3.24
N ASP A 249 -3.77 0.26 3.96
CA ASP A 249 -3.69 1.39 4.90
C ASP A 249 -3.34 2.71 4.19
N PHE A 250 -2.93 2.64 2.92
CA PHE A 250 -2.44 3.77 2.14
C PHE A 250 -3.41 4.24 1.05
N TYR A 251 -4.28 3.38 0.51
CA TYR A 251 -5.13 3.74 -0.62
C TYR A 251 -5.99 4.99 -0.36
N GLY A 252 -5.79 6.02 -1.19
CA GLY A 252 -6.55 7.27 -1.12
C GLY A 252 -6.34 8.07 0.18
N ARG A 253 -5.25 7.85 0.90
CA ARG A 253 -4.90 8.56 2.13
C ARG A 253 -3.56 9.26 1.95
N GLN A 254 -3.56 10.58 2.02
CA GLN A 254 -2.34 11.39 1.87
C GLN A 254 -1.30 11.00 2.91
N SER A 255 -0.12 10.64 2.47
CA SER A 255 1.05 10.48 3.33
C SER A 255 1.83 11.79 3.42
N THR A 256 2.28 12.15 4.60
CA THR A 256 3.16 13.33 4.81
C THR A 256 4.61 12.98 4.54
N GLN A 257 4.99 11.73 4.78
CA GLN A 257 6.32 11.17 4.55
C GLN A 257 6.20 9.67 4.24
N PRO A 258 7.22 9.05 3.63
CA PRO A 258 7.28 7.62 3.47
C PRO A 258 7.19 6.91 4.81
N MET A 259 6.36 5.86 4.88
CA MET A 259 6.28 4.99 6.05
C MET A 259 7.19 3.78 5.81
N ALA A 260 8.13 3.57 6.71
CA ALA A 260 9.03 2.43 6.73
C ALA A 260 8.44 1.33 7.62
N LEU A 261 8.36 0.11 7.11
CA LEU A 261 7.77 -1.03 7.80
C LEU A 261 8.70 -2.24 7.72
N ARG A 262 8.81 -2.97 8.83
CA ARG A 262 9.44 -4.29 8.88
C ARG A 262 8.40 -5.32 9.27
N ARG A 263 8.28 -6.39 8.50
CA ARG A 263 7.35 -7.48 8.77
C ARG A 263 7.94 -8.82 8.45
N ASP A 264 7.67 -9.79 9.32
CA ASP A 264 7.88 -11.19 9.04
C ASP A 264 6.80 -11.70 8.09
N VAL A 265 7.19 -12.28 6.96
CA VAL A 265 6.26 -12.97 6.08
C VAL A 265 5.95 -14.33 6.66
N ARG A 266 4.74 -14.51 7.17
CA ARG A 266 4.26 -15.84 7.57
C ARG A 266 3.62 -16.52 6.37
N THR A 267 4.32 -17.48 5.78
CA THR A 267 3.72 -18.40 4.81
C THR A 267 2.82 -19.38 5.54
N GLY A 268 1.51 -19.11 5.57
CA GLY A 268 0.51 -20.06 6.08
C GLY A 268 0.24 -21.11 5.02
N THR A 269 0.47 -22.40 5.35
CA THR A 269 -0.06 -23.51 4.55
C THR A 269 -1.50 -23.73 4.97
N VAL A 270 -2.46 -23.34 4.14
CA VAL A 270 -3.86 -23.71 4.35
C VAL A 270 -4.01 -25.20 3.98
N LYS A 271 -4.08 -26.07 4.98
CA LYS A 271 -4.54 -27.46 4.77
C LYS A 271 -6.06 -27.40 4.67
N LEU A 272 -6.59 -27.53 3.47
CA LEU A 272 -8.02 -27.82 3.30
C LEU A 272 -8.27 -29.21 3.88
N GLY A 273 -9.11 -29.29 4.92
CA GLY A 273 -9.62 -30.54 5.41
C GLY A 273 -10.44 -31.26 4.33
N PRO A 274 -10.74 -32.57 4.51
CA PRO A 274 -11.62 -33.28 3.59
C PRO A 274 -12.95 -32.53 3.48
N LEU A 275 -13.48 -32.45 2.25
CA LEU A 275 -14.75 -31.77 1.95
C LEU A 275 -15.87 -32.60 2.65
N GLU A 276 -16.43 -32.10 3.75
CA GLU A 276 -17.66 -32.62 4.31
C GLU A 276 -18.84 -32.10 3.49
N ILE A 277 -19.44 -32.97 2.70
CA ILE A 277 -20.71 -32.68 2.03
C ILE A 277 -21.79 -32.77 3.10
N LEU A 278 -22.26 -31.62 3.59
CA LEU A 278 -23.47 -31.57 4.39
C LEU A 278 -24.64 -31.97 3.49
N GLU A 279 -25.13 -33.22 3.62
CA GLU A 279 -26.34 -33.61 2.94
C GLU A 279 -27.46 -32.64 3.32
N SER A 280 -28.06 -31.99 2.31
CA SER A 280 -29.23 -31.15 2.48
C SER A 280 -30.32 -31.98 3.19
N GLY A 281 -30.77 -31.49 4.34
CA GLY A 281 -31.80 -32.13 5.15
C GLY A 281 -33.05 -32.50 4.34
N PRO A 282 -33.93 -33.35 4.89
CA PRO A 282 -34.98 -34.06 4.17
C PRO A 282 -35.89 -33.04 3.44
N SER A 283 -36.06 -33.28 2.15
CA SER A 283 -37.02 -32.54 1.31
C SER A 283 -38.42 -32.63 1.93
N VAL A 284 -38.96 -31.47 2.30
CA VAL A 284 -40.37 -31.38 2.73
C VAL A 284 -41.22 -31.78 1.52
N SER A 285 -41.83 -32.98 1.62
CA SER A 285 -42.80 -33.48 0.64
C SER A 285 -43.98 -32.52 0.58
N ALA A 286 -44.30 -32.03 -0.62
CA ALA A 286 -45.46 -31.22 -0.88
C ALA A 286 -46.75 -32.00 -0.53
N PRO A 287 -47.78 -31.37 0.07
CA PRO A 287 -49.06 -32.03 0.35
C PRO A 287 -49.78 -32.36 -0.95
N SER A 288 -50.23 -33.62 -1.03
CA SER A 288 -51.06 -34.12 -2.14
C SER A 288 -52.40 -33.38 -2.20
N PRO A 289 -52.92 -33.03 -3.39
CA PRO A 289 -54.27 -32.45 -3.50
C PRO A 289 -55.34 -33.46 -3.19
N SER A 290 -56.21 -33.14 -2.22
CA SER A 290 -57.42 -33.90 -1.91
C SER A 290 -58.46 -33.79 -3.04
N LYS A 291 -58.98 -34.95 -3.44
CA LYS A 291 -60.14 -35.07 -4.34
C LYS A 291 -61.42 -34.55 -3.66
#